data_70c80e57c43623a8d4fa33eebc1c60d2
#
_entry.id   70c80e57c43623a8d4fa33eebc1c60d2
#
_cell.length_a   1.000
_cell.length_b   1.000
_cell.length_c   1.000
_cell.angle_alpha   90.00
_cell.angle_beta   90.00
_cell.angle_gamma   90.00
#
_symmetry.space_group_name_H-M   'P 1'
#
loop_
_entity.id
_entity.type
_entity.pdbx_description
1 polymer ?
#
loop_
_entity_poly.entity_id
_entity_poly.type
_entity_poly.pdbx_seq_one_letter_code
_entity_poly.pdbx_strand_id
1 'polypeptide(L)'
;IIYYISNMLQKKILFSQSSVSLEIIGLPDHSNDEKRDQISIISQWKLMIIDKPLIEGDVNHLSSIIDAFLTYSNFIINEDNSFYESKLIDIKKENFYTHSILLKSSKENVKPLNIKIGNSVLSDILNCFDQFKASDKVRNIRSNVIFKIPRKNKFKLKNKDKITSIILPPLI
;
A
#
# COMPACT_ATOMS: atom_id res chain seq x y z
N ILE A 1 -14.62 22.60 -26.40
CA ILE A 1 -15.76 21.65 -26.48
C ILE A 1 -15.26 20.22 -26.23
N ILE A 2 -14.18 19.74 -26.87
CA ILE A 2 -13.63 18.36 -26.67
C ILE A 2 -13.19 18.13 -25.25
N TYR A 3 -12.60 19.11 -24.59
CA TYR A 3 -12.15 19.00 -23.17
C TYR A 3 -13.31 18.86 -22.18
N TYR A 4 -14.45 19.45 -22.48
CA TYR A 4 -15.67 19.39 -21.64
C TYR A 4 -16.38 18.03 -21.76
N ILE A 5 -16.37 17.41 -22.94
CA ILE A 5 -17.00 16.11 -23.18
C ILE A 5 -16.20 15.00 -22.53
N SER A 6 -14.85 15.09 -22.50
CA SER A 6 -14.01 14.06 -21.86
C SER A 6 -14.21 13.99 -20.33
N ASN A 7 -14.50 15.12 -19.68
CA ASN A 7 -14.75 15.15 -18.24
C ASN A 7 -16.15 14.61 -17.86
N MET A 8 -17.12 14.66 -18.73
CA MET A 8 -18.46 14.10 -18.49
C MET A 8 -18.51 12.57 -18.53
N LEU A 9 -17.54 11.93 -19.18
CA LEU A 9 -17.49 10.46 -19.32
C LEU A 9 -16.58 9.77 -18.29
N GLN A 10 -15.85 10.53 -17.51
CA GLN A 10 -14.94 9.95 -16.51
C GLN A 10 -15.70 9.50 -15.28
N LYS A 11 -15.43 8.29 -14.87
CA LYS A 11 -15.91 7.70 -13.61
C LYS A 11 -14.84 7.78 -12.55
N LYS A 12 -15.27 7.95 -11.30
CA LYS A 12 -14.40 7.98 -10.13
C LYS A 12 -14.84 6.89 -9.14
N ILE A 13 -13.87 6.15 -8.65
CA ILE A 13 -14.06 5.14 -7.60
C ILE A 13 -13.10 5.44 -6.47
N LEU A 14 -13.61 5.44 -5.25
CA LEU A 14 -12.84 5.74 -4.04
C LEU A 14 -12.76 4.51 -3.14
N PHE A 15 -11.55 4.19 -2.71
CA PHE A 15 -11.25 3.18 -1.70
C PHE A 15 -10.69 3.90 -0.49
N SER A 16 -11.31 3.78 0.69
CA SER A 16 -10.97 4.60 1.86
C SER A 16 -10.71 3.76 3.10
N GLN A 17 -9.74 4.20 3.86
CA GLN A 17 -9.40 3.75 5.21
C GLN A 17 -9.36 4.98 6.15
N SER A 18 -9.03 4.76 7.42
CA SER A 18 -9.04 5.83 8.44
C SER A 18 -8.15 7.02 8.10
N SER A 19 -6.94 6.76 7.58
CA SER A 19 -5.94 7.81 7.30
C SER A 19 -5.56 7.94 5.82
N VAL A 20 -6.12 7.07 4.96
CA VAL A 20 -5.72 6.97 3.54
C VAL A 20 -6.94 6.80 2.66
N SER A 21 -6.93 7.42 1.49
CA SER A 21 -7.87 7.11 0.42
C SER A 21 -7.19 7.05 -0.94
N LEU A 22 -7.61 6.06 -1.74
CA LEU A 22 -7.17 5.85 -3.11
C LEU A 22 -8.34 6.16 -4.04
N GLU A 23 -8.21 7.21 -4.85
CA GLU A 23 -9.17 7.58 -5.90
C GLU A 23 -8.65 7.06 -7.25
N ILE A 24 -9.50 6.31 -7.95
CA ILE A 24 -9.24 5.86 -9.32
C ILE A 24 -10.17 6.61 -10.26
N ILE A 25 -9.61 7.21 -11.29
CA ILE A 25 -10.32 7.98 -12.30
C ILE A 25 -10.08 7.32 -13.65
N GLY A 26 -11.14 7.11 -14.42
CA GLY A 26 -10.99 6.46 -15.72
C GLY A 26 -12.25 6.45 -16.55
N LEU A 27 -12.18 5.80 -17.70
CA LEU A 27 -13.27 5.66 -18.63
C LEU A 27 -14.04 4.36 -18.36
N PRO A 28 -15.38 4.39 -18.31
CA PRO A 28 -16.20 3.20 -18.13
C PRO A 28 -16.14 2.27 -19.36
N ASP A 29 -16.49 1.02 -19.13
CA ASP A 29 -16.65 0.04 -20.21
C ASP A 29 -18.05 0.13 -20.80
N HIS A 30 -18.16 0.63 -22.02
CA HIS A 30 -19.43 0.72 -22.74
C HIS A 30 -19.70 -0.49 -23.65
N SER A 31 -18.88 -1.52 -23.61
CA SER A 31 -19.04 -2.70 -24.47
C SER A 31 -20.25 -3.55 -24.07
N ASN A 32 -20.73 -3.45 -22.82
CA ASN A 32 -21.85 -4.21 -22.26
C ASN A 32 -22.59 -3.37 -21.22
N ASP A 33 -23.93 -3.43 -21.23
CA ASP A 33 -24.75 -2.69 -20.26
C ASP A 33 -24.46 -3.06 -18.80
N GLU A 34 -24.14 -4.34 -18.55
CA GLU A 34 -23.76 -4.85 -17.22
C GLU A 34 -22.43 -4.30 -16.69
N LYS A 35 -21.55 -3.80 -17.58
CA LYS A 35 -20.21 -3.29 -17.25
C LYS A 35 -20.09 -1.77 -17.25
N ARG A 36 -21.20 -1.06 -17.46
CA ARG A 36 -21.20 0.43 -17.46
C ARG A 36 -20.67 1.02 -16.15
N ASP A 37 -20.73 0.24 -15.08
CA ASP A 37 -20.23 0.66 -13.76
C ASP A 37 -18.75 0.36 -13.52
N GLN A 38 -18.09 -0.31 -14.45
CA GLN A 38 -16.69 -0.68 -14.35
C GLN A 38 -15.80 0.32 -15.08
N ILE A 39 -14.67 0.73 -14.46
CA ILE A 39 -13.60 1.46 -15.13
C ILE A 39 -12.76 0.45 -15.94
N SER A 40 -12.75 0.59 -17.25
CA SER A 40 -11.92 -0.27 -18.13
C SER A 40 -10.56 0.33 -18.42
N ILE A 41 -10.46 1.65 -18.47
CA ILE A 41 -9.22 2.38 -18.75
C ILE A 41 -9.00 3.39 -17.63
N ILE A 42 -7.97 3.17 -16.82
CA ILE A 42 -7.56 4.12 -15.78
C ILE A 42 -6.80 5.25 -16.46
N SER A 43 -7.29 6.49 -16.29
CA SER A 43 -6.63 7.69 -16.81
C SER A 43 -5.71 8.34 -15.76
N GLN A 44 -6.13 8.32 -14.50
CA GLN A 44 -5.41 8.92 -13.38
C GLN A 44 -5.77 8.20 -12.08
N TRP A 45 -4.89 8.27 -11.12
CA TRP A 45 -5.15 7.85 -9.74
C TRP A 45 -4.57 8.88 -8.76
N LYS A 46 -5.12 8.89 -7.54
CA LYS A 46 -4.68 9.76 -6.47
C LYS A 46 -4.66 8.98 -5.17
N LEU A 47 -3.54 9.03 -4.47
CA LEU A 47 -3.42 8.50 -3.11
C LEU A 47 -3.30 9.68 -2.15
N MET A 48 -4.31 9.84 -1.34
CA MET A 48 -4.42 10.89 -0.33
C MET A 48 -4.12 10.27 1.04
N ILE A 49 -3.13 10.80 1.72
CA ILE A 49 -2.74 10.44 3.08
C ILE A 49 -2.93 11.68 3.95
N ILE A 50 -3.58 11.54 5.11
CA ILE A 50 -3.82 12.67 6.03
C ILE A 50 -2.48 13.37 6.34
N ASP A 51 -2.47 14.69 6.27
CA ASP A 51 -1.32 15.56 6.54
C ASP A 51 -0.08 15.28 5.67
N LYS A 52 -0.27 14.66 4.51
CA LYS A 52 0.82 14.41 3.55
C LYS A 52 0.48 15.00 2.18
N PRO A 53 1.50 15.31 1.36
CA PRO A 53 1.28 15.72 -0.02
C PRO A 53 0.52 14.66 -0.81
N LEU A 54 -0.29 15.11 -1.75
CA LEU A 54 -0.99 14.25 -2.69
C LEU A 54 0.01 13.50 -3.57
N ILE A 55 -0.20 12.19 -3.71
CA ILE A 55 0.54 11.34 -4.64
C ILE A 55 -0.41 10.99 -5.79
N GLU A 56 -0.01 11.27 -7.01
CA GLU A 56 -0.81 11.01 -8.21
C GLU A 56 0.05 10.57 -9.39
N GLY A 57 -0.56 9.95 -10.38
CA GLY A 57 0.15 9.49 -11.56
C GLY A 57 -0.75 8.78 -12.57
N ASP A 58 -0.10 8.14 -13.54
CA ASP A 58 -0.72 7.26 -14.53
C ASP A 58 -0.81 5.80 -14.03
N VAL A 59 -1.39 4.93 -14.85
CA VAL A 59 -1.59 3.51 -14.53
C VAL A 59 -0.28 2.74 -14.27
N ASN A 60 0.81 3.10 -14.97
CA ASN A 60 2.09 2.41 -14.82
C ASN A 60 2.71 2.77 -13.46
N HIS A 61 2.59 4.03 -13.07
CA HIS A 61 3.02 4.48 -11.75
C HIS A 61 2.22 3.79 -10.63
N LEU A 62 0.90 3.64 -10.79
CA LEU A 62 0.05 2.96 -9.81
C LEU A 62 0.50 1.51 -9.60
N SER A 63 0.69 0.75 -10.68
CA SER A 63 1.17 -0.63 -10.60
C SER A 63 2.50 -0.72 -9.85
N SER A 64 3.46 0.14 -10.22
CA SER A 64 4.79 0.16 -9.58
C SER A 64 4.74 0.52 -8.10
N ILE A 65 3.85 1.42 -7.69
CA ILE A 65 3.66 1.81 -6.28
C ILE A 65 3.01 0.66 -5.50
N ILE A 66 1.96 0.05 -6.03
CA ILE A 66 1.32 -1.12 -5.41
C ILE A 66 2.35 -2.23 -5.20
N ASP A 67 3.11 -2.58 -6.23
CA ASP A 67 4.15 -3.62 -6.16
C ASP A 67 5.24 -3.29 -5.13
N ALA A 68 5.64 -2.02 -5.05
CA ALA A 68 6.62 -1.57 -4.06
C ALA A 68 6.13 -1.76 -2.62
N PHE A 69 4.92 -1.30 -2.31
CA PHE A 69 4.35 -1.43 -0.96
C PHE A 69 4.11 -2.88 -0.57
N LEU A 70 3.60 -3.71 -1.49
CA LEU A 70 3.37 -5.13 -1.25
C LEU A 70 4.70 -5.87 -1.04
N THR A 71 5.71 -5.61 -1.86
CA THR A 71 7.03 -6.22 -1.71
C THR A 71 7.70 -5.80 -0.40
N TYR A 72 7.65 -4.51 -0.08
CA TYR A 72 8.19 -3.98 1.15
C TYR A 72 7.51 -4.57 2.39
N SER A 73 6.18 -4.65 2.40
CA SER A 73 5.45 -5.28 3.51
C SER A 73 5.83 -6.75 3.69
N ASN A 74 6.03 -7.48 2.59
CA ASN A 74 6.49 -8.85 2.62
C ASN A 74 7.89 -8.99 3.22
N PHE A 75 8.81 -8.07 2.90
CA PHE A 75 10.14 -8.04 3.51
C PHE A 75 10.07 -7.83 5.02
N ILE A 76 9.23 -6.88 5.49
CA ILE A 76 9.07 -6.63 6.93
C ILE A 76 8.48 -7.84 7.65
N ILE A 77 7.45 -8.48 7.09
CA ILE A 77 6.79 -9.63 7.70
C ILE A 77 7.73 -10.83 7.81
N ASN A 78 8.58 -11.03 6.80
CA ASN A 78 9.52 -12.16 6.77
C ASN A 78 10.87 -11.82 7.44
N GLU A 79 11.05 -10.61 7.94
CA GLU A 79 12.32 -10.12 8.51
C GLU A 79 13.50 -10.22 7.52
N ASP A 80 13.23 -10.27 6.22
CA ASP A 80 14.24 -10.47 5.18
C ASP A 80 15.05 -9.17 4.95
N ASN A 81 14.35 -8.03 4.93
CA ASN A 81 14.97 -6.75 4.61
C ASN A 81 14.20 -5.58 5.22
N SER A 82 14.88 -4.46 5.47
CA SER A 82 14.27 -3.24 6.02
C SER A 82 14.09 -2.12 4.99
N PHE A 83 14.33 -2.40 3.71
CA PHE A 83 14.16 -1.43 2.64
C PHE A 83 13.79 -2.08 1.30
N TYR A 84 13.10 -1.31 0.48
CA TYR A 84 12.80 -1.58 -0.92
C TYR A 84 13.30 -0.41 -1.77
N GLU A 85 13.93 -0.69 -2.89
CA GLU A 85 14.46 0.32 -3.79
C GLU A 85 14.05 0.04 -5.25
N SER A 86 13.63 1.10 -5.94
CA SER A 86 13.31 1.03 -7.37
C SER A 86 13.60 2.36 -8.08
N LYS A 87 13.29 2.42 -9.39
CA LYS A 87 13.45 3.68 -10.16
C LYS A 87 12.48 4.78 -9.73
N LEU A 88 11.28 4.43 -9.23
CA LEU A 88 10.21 5.37 -8.92
C LEU A 88 10.03 5.62 -7.43
N ILE A 89 10.29 4.63 -6.60
CA ILE A 89 9.98 4.69 -5.18
C ILE A 89 10.98 3.87 -4.37
N ASP A 90 11.47 4.46 -3.28
CA ASP A 90 12.19 3.73 -2.25
C ASP A 90 11.35 3.76 -0.97
N ILE A 91 11.31 2.65 -0.26
CA ILE A 91 10.64 2.55 1.04
C ILE A 91 11.61 1.96 2.04
N LYS A 92 11.82 2.64 3.16
CA LYS A 92 12.79 2.26 4.18
C LYS A 92 12.16 2.30 5.56
N LYS A 93 12.46 1.29 6.38
CA LYS A 93 12.16 1.32 7.81
C LYS A 93 13.19 2.20 8.52
N GLU A 94 12.75 3.32 9.09
CA GLU A 94 13.64 4.22 9.85
C GLU A 94 13.82 3.74 11.29
N ASN A 95 12.72 3.29 11.90
CA ASN A 95 12.72 2.72 13.24
C ASN A 95 11.55 1.72 13.37
N PHE A 96 11.27 1.28 14.58
CA PHE A 96 10.23 0.28 14.85
C PHE A 96 8.82 0.73 14.43
N TYR A 97 8.54 2.02 14.43
CA TYR A 97 7.20 2.59 14.21
C TYR A 97 7.07 3.43 12.94
N THR A 98 8.17 3.75 12.29
CA THR A 98 8.20 4.77 11.22
C THR A 98 8.89 4.26 9.97
N HIS A 99 8.26 4.57 8.83
CA HIS A 99 8.76 4.28 7.50
C HIS A 99 8.95 5.58 6.72
N SER A 100 10.00 5.65 5.92
CA SER A 100 10.29 6.73 4.97
C SER A 100 10.00 6.25 3.56
N ILE A 101 9.26 7.03 2.81
CA ILE A 101 8.90 6.80 1.41
C ILE A 101 9.54 7.93 0.60
N LEU A 102 10.43 7.59 -0.30
CA LEU A 102 11.05 8.52 -1.24
C LEU A 102 10.48 8.30 -2.63
N LEU A 103 9.66 9.22 -3.11
CA LEU A 103 9.12 9.21 -4.47
C LEU A 103 10.08 9.96 -5.40
N LYS A 104 10.57 9.26 -6.42
CA LYS A 104 11.51 9.80 -7.41
C LYS A 104 10.71 10.26 -8.63
N SER A 105 11.01 11.47 -9.12
CA SER A 105 10.39 11.98 -10.36
C SER A 105 11.12 11.42 -11.58
N SER A 106 10.36 11.09 -12.62
CA SER A 106 10.94 10.82 -13.95
C SER A 106 11.34 12.09 -14.72
N LYS A 107 10.96 13.26 -14.21
CA LYS A 107 11.31 14.55 -14.81
C LYS A 107 12.63 15.05 -14.23
N GLU A 108 13.52 15.48 -15.10
CA GLU A 108 14.76 16.15 -14.70
C GLU A 108 14.46 17.42 -13.88
N ASN A 109 15.28 17.70 -12.88
CA ASN A 109 15.17 18.87 -11.98
C ASN A 109 13.96 18.89 -11.02
N VAL A 110 13.19 17.82 -10.89
CA VAL A 110 12.17 17.71 -9.85
C VAL A 110 12.77 17.00 -8.63
N LYS A 111 12.77 17.67 -7.49
CA LYS A 111 13.27 17.09 -6.24
C LYS A 111 12.41 15.90 -5.82
N PRO A 112 13.03 14.79 -5.37
CA PRO A 112 12.28 13.67 -4.81
C PRO A 112 11.42 14.10 -3.63
N LEU A 113 10.23 13.53 -3.52
CA LEU A 113 9.31 13.77 -2.42
C LEU A 113 9.54 12.74 -1.32
N ASN A 114 9.93 13.19 -0.14
CA ASN A 114 10.12 12.33 1.03
C ASN A 114 8.92 12.45 1.98
N ILE A 115 8.28 11.32 2.27
CA ILE A 115 7.11 11.23 3.14
C ILE A 115 7.42 10.24 4.26
N LYS A 116 7.19 10.65 5.51
CA LYS A 116 7.28 9.75 6.68
C LYS A 116 5.89 9.33 7.12
N ILE A 117 5.70 8.03 7.33
CA ILE A 117 4.44 7.42 7.77
C ILE A 117 4.67 6.46 8.95
N GLY A 118 3.65 6.27 9.75
CA GLY A 118 3.63 5.25 10.81
C GLY A 118 3.10 3.89 10.32
N ASN A 119 3.22 2.87 11.17
CA ASN A 119 2.73 1.52 10.88
C ASN A 119 1.23 1.48 10.55
N SER A 120 0.40 2.27 11.25
CA SER A 120 -1.05 2.32 10.99
C SER A 120 -1.35 2.87 9.60
N VAL A 121 -0.66 3.94 9.19
CA VAL A 121 -0.82 4.52 7.85
C VAL A 121 -0.34 3.56 6.77
N LEU A 122 0.76 2.84 7.01
CA LEU A 122 1.23 1.78 6.11
C LEU A 122 0.16 0.68 5.93
N SER A 123 -0.47 0.25 7.04
CA SER A 123 -1.56 -0.72 7.00
C SER A 123 -2.77 -0.19 6.22
N ASP A 124 -3.14 1.06 6.41
CA ASP A 124 -4.25 1.70 5.68
C ASP A 124 -3.97 1.79 4.18
N ILE A 125 -2.73 2.09 3.77
CA ILE A 125 -2.30 2.07 2.36
C ILE A 125 -2.48 0.66 1.76
N LEU A 126 -1.98 -0.37 2.45
CA LEU A 126 -2.09 -1.76 2.00
C LEU A 126 -3.55 -2.20 1.88
N ASN A 127 -4.39 -1.83 2.86
CA ASN A 127 -5.82 -2.14 2.83
C ASN A 127 -6.55 -1.44 1.67
N CYS A 128 -6.21 -0.19 1.33
CA CYS A 128 -6.73 0.49 0.14
C CYS A 128 -6.35 -0.25 -1.14
N PHE A 129 -5.10 -0.71 -1.25
CA PHE A 129 -4.65 -1.48 -2.41
C PHE A 129 -5.31 -2.86 -2.51
N ASP A 130 -5.55 -3.53 -1.38
CA ASP A 130 -6.26 -4.80 -1.35
C ASP A 130 -7.73 -4.63 -1.77
N GLN A 131 -8.42 -3.60 -1.27
CA GLN A 131 -9.77 -3.26 -1.71
C GLN A 131 -9.84 -2.95 -3.20
N PHE A 132 -8.87 -2.16 -3.70
CA PHE A 132 -8.77 -1.87 -5.13
C PHE A 132 -8.59 -3.13 -5.97
N LYS A 133 -7.69 -4.03 -5.58
CA LYS A 133 -7.42 -5.29 -6.28
C LYS A 133 -8.58 -6.28 -6.22
N ALA A 134 -9.33 -6.29 -5.12
CA ALA A 134 -10.50 -7.15 -4.94
C ALA A 134 -11.75 -6.60 -5.61
N SER A 135 -11.76 -5.33 -6.04
CA SER A 135 -12.92 -4.68 -6.62
C SER A 135 -13.17 -5.14 -8.05
N ASP A 136 -14.41 -5.50 -8.34
CA ASP A 136 -14.92 -5.76 -9.68
C ASP A 136 -15.19 -4.48 -10.49
N LYS A 137 -15.21 -3.32 -9.81
CA LYS A 137 -15.50 -2.01 -10.42
C LYS A 137 -14.35 -1.43 -11.24
N VAL A 138 -13.15 -1.98 -11.11
CA VAL A 138 -11.96 -1.53 -11.85
C VAL A 138 -11.32 -2.74 -12.52
N ARG A 139 -11.01 -2.61 -13.81
CA ARG A 139 -10.29 -3.67 -14.52
C ARG A 139 -8.92 -3.89 -13.87
N ASN A 140 -8.67 -5.12 -13.45
CA ASN A 140 -7.49 -5.48 -12.66
C ASN A 140 -6.18 -5.04 -13.31
N ILE A 141 -5.36 -4.32 -12.54
CA ILE A 141 -3.93 -4.17 -12.80
C ILE A 141 -3.26 -5.48 -12.35
N ARG A 142 -2.54 -6.12 -13.26
CA ARG A 142 -1.77 -7.32 -12.91
C ARG A 142 -0.61 -6.91 -12.01
N SER A 143 -0.66 -7.31 -10.74
CA SER A 143 0.49 -7.22 -9.84
C SER A 143 1.43 -8.40 -10.10
N ASN A 144 2.72 -8.12 -10.25
CA ASN A 144 3.76 -9.13 -10.44
C ASN A 144 4.33 -9.64 -9.11
N VAL A 145 3.75 -9.21 -7.98
CA VAL A 145 4.28 -9.57 -6.65
C VAL A 145 3.87 -11.00 -6.29
N ILE A 146 4.86 -11.85 -6.12
CA ILE A 146 4.70 -13.20 -5.56
C ILE A 146 4.80 -13.09 -4.04
N PHE A 147 3.67 -13.26 -3.35
CA PHE A 147 3.67 -13.32 -1.89
C PHE A 147 4.37 -14.60 -1.42
N LYS A 148 5.51 -14.45 -0.73
CA LYS A 148 6.06 -15.54 0.07
C LYS A 148 5.23 -15.65 1.33
N ILE A 149 4.55 -16.78 1.51
CA ILE A 149 3.87 -17.09 2.76
C ILE A 149 4.91 -17.05 3.88
N PRO A 150 4.69 -16.26 4.96
CA PRO A 150 5.62 -16.24 6.09
C PRO A 150 5.85 -17.68 6.57
N ARG A 151 7.09 -18.13 6.60
CA ARG A 151 7.40 -19.39 7.26
C ARG A 151 6.96 -19.22 8.70
N LYS A 152 6.05 -20.08 9.18
CA LYS A 152 5.69 -20.14 10.60
C LYS A 152 7.00 -20.30 11.36
N ASN A 153 7.57 -19.20 11.83
CA ASN A 153 8.63 -19.26 12.81
C ASN A 153 8.02 -20.03 13.99
N LYS A 154 8.47 -21.25 14.20
CA LYS A 154 8.21 -21.95 15.45
C LYS A 154 8.65 -20.95 16.51
N PHE A 155 7.68 -20.36 17.21
CA PHE A 155 7.96 -19.61 18.42
C PHE A 155 8.80 -20.55 19.28
N LYS A 156 10.13 -20.40 19.25
CA LYS A 156 10.98 -20.93 20.28
C LYS A 156 10.60 -20.11 21.50
N LEU A 157 9.66 -20.62 22.26
CA LEU A 157 9.49 -20.23 23.65
C LEU A 157 10.89 -20.38 24.27
N LYS A 158 11.59 -19.25 24.36
CA LYS A 158 12.82 -19.16 25.11
C LYS A 158 12.46 -19.58 26.53
N ASN A 159 12.94 -20.74 26.89
CA ASN A 159 12.82 -21.41 28.12
C ASN A 159 12.59 -20.55 29.35
N LYS A 160 11.52 -20.94 30.08
CA LYS A 160 11.54 -21.18 31.51
C LYS A 160 12.67 -20.46 32.23
N ASP A 161 12.41 -19.23 32.59
CA ASP A 161 13.02 -18.71 33.79
C ASP A 161 12.55 -19.64 34.92
N LYS A 162 13.52 -20.27 35.56
CA LYS A 162 13.35 -21.12 36.75
C LYS A 162 12.48 -20.34 37.74
N ILE A 163 11.24 -20.75 37.89
CA ILE A 163 10.45 -20.39 39.05
C ILE A 163 11.17 -21.05 40.24
N THR A 164 11.98 -20.24 40.87
CA THR A 164 12.54 -20.60 42.20
C THR A 164 11.32 -20.68 43.11
N SER A 165 10.97 -21.90 43.51
CA SER A 165 9.96 -22.17 44.51
C SER A 165 10.39 -21.46 45.81
N ILE A 166 9.70 -20.37 46.14
CA ILE A 166 9.80 -19.76 47.47
C ILE A 166 9.11 -20.74 48.43
N ILE A 167 9.92 -21.51 49.17
CA ILE A 167 9.46 -22.32 50.29
C ILE A 167 9.15 -21.34 51.42
N LEU A 168 7.86 -21.12 51.70
CA LEU A 168 7.41 -20.44 52.91
C LEU A 168 7.70 -21.33 54.12
N PRO A 169 8.32 -20.80 55.20
CA PRO A 169 8.51 -21.56 56.44
C PRO A 169 7.16 -21.80 57.14
N PRO A 170 7.02 -22.91 57.88
CA PRO A 170 5.78 -23.19 58.58
C PRO A 170 5.56 -22.20 59.71
N LEU A 171 4.34 -21.71 59.86
CA LEU A 171 3.85 -20.95 60.98
C LEU A 171 3.78 -21.85 62.19
N ILE A 172 4.51 -21.49 63.27
CA ILE A 172 4.36 -22.02 64.64
C ILE A 172 3.33 -21.19 65.38
#